data_c0f139c97ccbc330f5b779ddfbb42a4a
#
_entry.id   c0f139c97ccbc330f5b779ddfbb42a4a
#
_cell.length_a   1.000
_cell.length_b   1.000
_cell.length_c   1.000
_cell.angle_alpha   90.00
_cell.angle_beta   90.00
_cell.angle_gamma   90.00
#
_symmetry.space_group_name_H-M   'P 1'
#
loop_
_entity.id
_entity.type
_entity.pdbx_description
1 polymer ?
#
loop_
_entity_poly.entity_id
_entity_poly.type
_entity_poly.pdbx_seq_one_letter_code
_entity_poly.pdbx_strand_id
1 'polypeptide(L)'
;MSQINEDREKLINALESYGYIKSDIVKKAFLKVDRSNFIPDDKKNDAYRDTPLSIGWGQTISAPSMIAIMLEVSELTKGLKVLEIGTGSGYNAALIAEMCGDENVVTIERIPEVYNFGLTNLRRAGYKVKVVFGDGTKGHEKDSPYDRIIVTAAAPNIIDSWKNQITDEGMIIAPVGAERHYQELLVLKKEKDGRFKTIKHGGCVFVPLVGEQGWKE
;
A
#
# COMPACT_ATOMS: atom_id res chain seq x y z
N MET A 1 -3.31 -28.25 10.35
CA MET A 1 -3.26 -26.82 9.94
C MET A 1 -4.71 -26.33 9.83
N SER A 2 -5.04 -25.10 10.16
CA SER A 2 -6.40 -24.60 9.96
C SER A 2 -6.64 -24.39 8.45
N GLN A 3 -7.89 -24.51 7.99
CA GLN A 3 -8.28 -24.24 6.59
C GLN A 3 -7.77 -22.88 6.10
N ILE A 4 -7.81 -21.86 6.96
CA ILE A 4 -7.30 -20.52 6.70
C ILE A 4 -5.80 -20.50 6.32
N ASN A 5 -4.98 -21.32 6.98
CA ASN A 5 -3.55 -21.40 6.65
C ASN A 5 -3.32 -22.08 5.29
N GLU A 6 -4.10 -23.12 4.97
CA GLU A 6 -4.02 -23.80 3.68
C GLU A 6 -4.42 -22.87 2.53
N ASP A 7 -5.48 -22.09 2.70
CA ASP A 7 -5.95 -21.16 1.66
C ASP A 7 -4.96 -20.00 1.46
N ARG A 8 -4.30 -19.53 2.54
CA ARG A 8 -3.22 -18.54 2.44
C ARG A 8 -2.02 -19.09 1.65
N GLU A 9 -1.56 -20.31 1.97
CA GLU A 9 -0.45 -20.93 1.25
C GLU A 9 -0.79 -21.17 -0.22
N LYS A 10 -2.00 -21.60 -0.55
CA LYS A 10 -2.46 -21.77 -1.94
C LYS A 10 -2.42 -20.44 -2.71
N LEU A 11 -2.91 -19.36 -2.08
CA LEU A 11 -2.85 -18.03 -2.71
C LEU A 11 -1.40 -17.62 -2.97
N ILE A 12 -0.50 -17.73 -1.98
CA ILE A 12 0.89 -17.31 -2.12
C ILE A 12 1.60 -18.12 -3.22
N ASN A 13 1.39 -19.44 -3.27
CA ASN A 13 1.94 -20.30 -4.32
C ASN A 13 1.41 -19.90 -5.72
N ALA A 14 0.14 -19.53 -5.82
CA ALA A 14 -0.43 -19.02 -7.07
C ALA A 14 0.20 -17.69 -7.48
N LEU A 15 0.37 -16.74 -6.53
CA LEU A 15 1.00 -15.45 -6.80
C LEU A 15 2.47 -15.60 -7.25
N GLU A 16 3.21 -16.57 -6.69
CA GLU A 16 4.57 -16.91 -7.17
C GLU A 16 4.53 -17.51 -8.58
N SER A 17 3.64 -18.46 -8.82
CA SER A 17 3.55 -19.15 -10.14
C SER A 17 3.20 -18.20 -11.27
N TYR A 18 2.41 -17.16 -10.99
CA TYR A 18 2.08 -16.09 -11.94
C TYR A 18 3.15 -14.98 -12.01
N GLY A 19 4.21 -15.04 -11.16
CA GLY A 19 5.27 -14.06 -11.12
C GLY A 19 4.87 -12.72 -10.50
N TYR A 20 3.82 -12.67 -9.69
CA TYR A 20 3.45 -11.50 -8.91
C TYR A 20 4.29 -11.36 -7.64
N ILE A 21 4.66 -12.48 -7.01
CA ILE A 21 5.67 -12.56 -5.95
C ILE A 21 6.95 -13.12 -6.57
N LYS A 22 8.07 -12.43 -6.40
CA LYS A 22 9.38 -12.76 -6.97
C LYS A 22 10.47 -12.83 -5.92
N SER A 23 10.36 -12.03 -4.87
CA SER A 23 11.37 -11.90 -3.83
C SER A 23 10.96 -12.62 -2.54
N ASP A 24 11.96 -13.18 -1.85
CA ASP A 24 11.75 -13.83 -0.56
C ASP A 24 11.19 -12.90 0.51
N ILE A 25 11.54 -11.61 0.47
CA ILE A 25 11.08 -10.65 1.46
C ILE A 25 9.58 -10.40 1.34
N VAL A 26 9.06 -10.24 0.12
CA VAL A 26 7.61 -10.11 -0.14
C VAL A 26 6.90 -11.41 0.24
N LYS A 27 7.42 -12.57 -0.17
CA LYS A 27 6.85 -13.87 0.19
C LYS A 27 6.72 -14.06 1.71
N LYS A 28 7.78 -13.76 2.46
CA LYS A 28 7.80 -13.87 3.93
C LYS A 28 6.78 -12.94 4.58
N ALA A 29 6.63 -11.70 4.07
CA ALA A 29 5.62 -10.78 4.57
C ALA A 29 4.19 -11.34 4.36
N PHE A 30 3.87 -11.84 3.17
CA PHE A 30 2.56 -12.46 2.88
C PHE A 30 2.29 -13.71 3.72
N LEU A 31 3.31 -14.53 3.99
CA LEU A 31 3.20 -15.69 4.87
C LEU A 31 2.94 -15.30 6.33
N LYS A 32 3.50 -14.18 6.79
CA LYS A 32 3.41 -13.75 8.18
C LYS A 32 2.14 -12.96 8.48
N VAL A 33 1.74 -12.06 7.59
CA VAL A 33 0.59 -11.20 7.80
C VAL A 33 -0.69 -11.90 7.40
N ASP A 34 -1.55 -12.19 8.37
CA ASP A 34 -2.86 -12.81 8.15
C ASP A 34 -3.86 -11.76 7.64
N ARG A 35 -4.17 -11.80 6.33
CA ARG A 35 -5.11 -10.88 5.67
C ARG A 35 -6.51 -10.89 6.30
N SER A 36 -6.94 -12.04 6.87
CA SER A 36 -8.26 -12.16 7.50
C SER A 36 -8.44 -11.26 8.72
N ASN A 37 -7.33 -10.79 9.32
CA ASN A 37 -7.36 -9.82 10.43
C ASN A 37 -7.64 -8.37 9.97
N PHE A 38 -7.64 -8.10 8.67
CA PHE A 38 -7.73 -6.75 8.09
C PHE A 38 -9.01 -6.53 7.26
N ILE A 39 -9.96 -7.42 7.37
CA ILE A 39 -11.23 -7.36 6.62
C ILE A 39 -12.41 -7.51 7.59
N PRO A 40 -13.62 -7.07 7.18
CA PRO A 40 -14.84 -7.29 7.96
C PRO A 40 -15.13 -8.78 8.17
N ASP A 41 -15.78 -9.12 9.28
CA ASP A 41 -16.03 -10.51 9.66
C ASP A 41 -16.85 -11.30 8.63
N ASP A 42 -17.81 -10.64 7.99
CA ASP A 42 -18.66 -11.22 6.93
C ASP A 42 -17.89 -11.54 5.64
N LYS A 43 -16.66 -11.06 5.48
CA LYS A 43 -15.79 -11.28 4.32
C LYS A 43 -14.66 -12.27 4.56
N LYS A 44 -14.51 -12.81 5.78
CA LYS A 44 -13.37 -13.67 6.15
C LYS A 44 -13.20 -14.91 5.27
N ASN A 45 -14.29 -15.48 4.75
CA ASN A 45 -14.24 -16.61 3.85
C ASN A 45 -13.61 -16.28 2.47
N ASP A 46 -13.57 -15.00 2.11
CA ASP A 46 -12.97 -14.51 0.86
C ASP A 46 -11.57 -13.92 1.05
N ALA A 47 -11.02 -13.98 2.28
CA ALA A 47 -9.75 -13.35 2.65
C ALA A 47 -8.58 -13.69 1.71
N TYR A 48 -8.54 -14.91 1.23
CA TYR A 48 -7.45 -15.45 0.40
C TYR A 48 -7.83 -15.64 -1.07
N ARG A 49 -8.93 -15.02 -1.51
CA ARG A 49 -9.23 -14.87 -2.94
C ARG A 49 -8.42 -13.70 -3.52
N ASP A 50 -7.88 -13.85 -4.73
CA ASP A 50 -7.17 -12.78 -5.41
C ASP A 50 -8.16 -11.78 -6.04
N THR A 51 -8.80 -11.01 -5.18
CA THR A 51 -9.78 -9.98 -5.55
C THR A 51 -9.80 -8.86 -4.51
N PRO A 52 -10.10 -7.61 -4.90
CA PRO A 52 -10.38 -6.57 -3.93
C PRO A 52 -11.67 -6.89 -3.16
N LEU A 53 -11.69 -6.57 -1.86
CA LEU A 53 -12.85 -6.75 -1.00
C LEU A 53 -13.27 -5.40 -0.39
N SER A 54 -14.57 -5.15 -0.34
CA SER A 54 -15.10 -3.96 0.33
C SER A 54 -14.80 -4.01 1.83
N ILE A 55 -14.30 -2.90 2.37
CA ILE A 55 -14.10 -2.70 3.80
C ILE A 55 -15.11 -1.70 4.40
N GLY A 56 -16.08 -1.26 3.61
CA GLY A 56 -17.03 -0.22 3.96
C GLY A 56 -16.61 1.17 3.48
N TRP A 57 -17.46 2.14 3.67
CA TRP A 57 -17.22 3.57 3.37
C TRP A 57 -16.75 3.85 1.93
N GLY A 58 -17.16 3.02 0.98
CA GLY A 58 -16.74 3.12 -0.41
C GLY A 58 -15.28 2.71 -0.66
N GLN A 59 -14.60 2.12 0.34
CA GLN A 59 -13.20 1.71 0.25
C GLN A 59 -13.05 0.20 0.15
N THR A 60 -11.87 -0.23 -0.33
CA THR A 60 -11.53 -1.64 -0.49
C THR A 60 -10.15 -1.96 0.06
N ILE A 61 -9.94 -3.20 0.50
CA ILE A 61 -8.62 -3.80 0.56
C ILE A 61 -8.28 -4.32 -0.84
N SER A 62 -7.14 -3.91 -1.39
CA SER A 62 -6.73 -4.27 -2.76
C SER A 62 -6.54 -5.78 -2.94
N ALA A 63 -6.64 -6.27 -4.17
CA ALA A 63 -6.34 -7.65 -4.51
C ALA A 63 -4.90 -8.01 -4.09
N PRO A 64 -4.66 -9.22 -3.56
CA PRO A 64 -3.33 -9.68 -3.19
C PRO A 64 -2.28 -9.55 -4.29
N SER A 65 -2.61 -9.90 -5.54
CA SER A 65 -1.72 -9.74 -6.69
C SER A 65 -1.28 -8.29 -6.90
N MET A 66 -2.21 -7.33 -6.78
CA MET A 66 -1.89 -5.91 -6.95
C MET A 66 -0.97 -5.39 -5.84
N ILE A 67 -1.22 -5.80 -4.60
CA ILE A 67 -0.35 -5.49 -3.47
C ILE A 67 1.05 -6.09 -3.69
N ALA A 68 1.14 -7.36 -4.10
CA ALA A 68 2.40 -8.03 -4.38
C ALA A 68 3.21 -7.28 -5.45
N ILE A 69 2.57 -6.90 -6.57
CA ILE A 69 3.22 -6.12 -7.63
C ILE A 69 3.76 -4.80 -7.08
N MET A 70 2.96 -4.05 -6.31
CA MET A 70 3.38 -2.77 -5.73
C MET A 70 4.57 -2.93 -4.78
N LEU A 71 4.57 -3.95 -3.93
CA LEU A 71 5.66 -4.21 -2.99
C LEU A 71 6.95 -4.66 -3.71
N GLU A 72 6.85 -5.48 -4.75
CA GLU A 72 8.01 -5.90 -5.56
C GLU A 72 8.68 -4.71 -6.26
N VAL A 73 7.88 -3.84 -6.89
CA VAL A 73 8.45 -2.67 -7.60
C VAL A 73 8.93 -1.58 -6.65
N SER A 74 8.56 -1.66 -5.36
CA SER A 74 9.02 -0.72 -4.33
C SER A 74 10.43 -1.02 -3.82
N GLU A 75 10.98 -2.19 -4.14
CA GLU A 75 12.34 -2.61 -3.72
C GLU A 75 12.58 -2.39 -2.21
N LEU A 76 11.60 -2.81 -1.39
CA LEU A 76 11.66 -2.60 0.06
C LEU A 76 12.71 -3.49 0.73
N THR A 77 13.43 -2.91 1.67
CA THR A 77 14.40 -3.61 2.51
C THR A 77 14.33 -3.10 3.95
N LYS A 78 14.88 -3.86 4.89
CA LYS A 78 14.91 -3.49 6.30
C LYS A 78 15.54 -2.11 6.52
N GLY A 79 14.86 -1.28 7.30
CA GLY A 79 15.32 0.05 7.68
C GLY A 79 14.94 1.18 6.72
N LEU A 80 14.37 0.89 5.54
CA LEU A 80 13.83 1.93 4.67
C LEU A 80 12.64 2.61 5.31
N LYS A 81 12.63 3.95 5.26
CA LYS A 81 11.54 4.78 5.77
C LYS A 81 10.47 4.96 4.70
N VAL A 82 9.25 4.55 5.05
CA VAL A 82 8.14 4.47 4.10
C VAL A 82 6.96 5.32 4.54
N LEU A 83 6.42 6.10 3.61
CA LEU A 83 5.09 6.70 3.73
C LEU A 83 4.10 5.93 2.85
N GLU A 84 3.07 5.38 3.46
CA GLU A 84 1.90 4.88 2.75
C GLU A 84 0.80 5.94 2.72
N ILE A 85 0.19 6.15 1.56
CA ILE A 85 -0.95 7.05 1.37
C ILE A 85 -2.19 6.22 1.08
N GLY A 86 -3.14 6.24 2.04
CA GLY A 86 -4.30 5.37 2.08
C GLY A 86 -4.07 4.17 3.01
N THR A 87 -4.27 4.36 4.34
CA THR A 87 -4.18 3.25 5.31
C THR A 87 -5.19 2.15 5.01
N GLY A 88 -6.40 2.54 4.63
CA GLY A 88 -7.45 1.59 4.34
C GLY A 88 -7.69 0.61 5.49
N SER A 89 -7.55 -0.67 5.20
CA SER A 89 -7.67 -1.73 6.21
C SER A 89 -6.47 -1.85 7.15
N GLY A 90 -5.31 -1.27 6.79
CA GLY A 90 -4.02 -1.44 7.46
C GLY A 90 -3.20 -2.66 6.97
N TYR A 91 -3.73 -3.46 6.05
CA TYR A 91 -3.06 -4.68 5.59
C TYR A 91 -1.74 -4.40 4.87
N ASN A 92 -1.73 -3.45 3.93
CA ASN A 92 -0.52 -3.11 3.20
C ASN A 92 0.53 -2.47 4.13
N ALA A 93 0.11 -1.60 5.07
CA ALA A 93 1.00 -1.07 6.12
C ALA A 93 1.65 -2.19 6.95
N ALA A 94 0.90 -3.24 7.30
CA ALA A 94 1.43 -4.40 8.02
C ALA A 94 2.47 -5.17 7.20
N LEU A 95 2.22 -5.39 5.90
CA LEU A 95 3.19 -6.02 5.00
C LEU A 95 4.48 -5.19 4.88
N ILE A 96 4.35 -3.86 4.72
CA ILE A 96 5.50 -2.94 4.68
C ILE A 96 6.28 -3.00 6.00
N ALA A 97 5.59 -3.05 7.13
CA ALA A 97 6.20 -3.14 8.45
C ALA A 97 7.02 -4.43 8.64
N GLU A 98 6.53 -5.56 8.12
CA GLU A 98 7.31 -6.82 8.12
C GLU A 98 8.59 -6.73 7.29
N MET A 99 8.59 -5.92 6.24
CA MET A 99 9.75 -5.76 5.34
C MET A 99 10.74 -4.71 5.86
N CYS A 100 10.24 -3.61 6.43
CA CYS A 100 11.05 -2.43 6.78
C CYS A 100 11.29 -2.26 8.29
N GLY A 101 10.39 -2.80 9.14
CA GLY A 101 10.29 -2.54 10.58
C GLY A 101 9.19 -1.53 10.89
N ASP A 102 8.42 -1.75 11.96
CA ASP A 102 7.25 -0.94 12.36
C ASP A 102 7.59 0.54 12.49
N GLU A 103 8.75 0.84 13.09
CA GLU A 103 9.24 2.19 13.38
C GLU A 103 9.53 3.02 12.12
N ASN A 104 9.69 2.36 10.99
CA ASN A 104 10.03 2.97 9.72
C ASN A 104 8.80 3.25 8.83
N VAL A 105 7.60 2.88 9.29
CA VAL A 105 6.37 3.01 8.49
C VAL A 105 5.45 4.07 9.07
N VAL A 106 5.10 5.03 8.23
CA VAL A 106 4.04 6.00 8.47
C VAL A 106 2.95 5.75 7.43
N THR A 107 1.69 5.69 7.86
CA THR A 107 0.54 5.57 6.96
C THR A 107 -0.48 6.66 7.26
N ILE A 108 -1.10 7.23 6.22
CA ILE A 108 -2.02 8.35 6.34
C ILE A 108 -3.39 8.01 5.74
N GLU A 109 -4.47 8.36 6.48
CA GLU A 109 -5.85 8.14 6.06
C GLU A 109 -6.69 9.39 6.32
N ARG A 110 -7.56 9.74 5.37
CA ARG A 110 -8.40 10.94 5.46
C ARG A 110 -9.82 10.68 5.95
N ILE A 111 -10.33 9.47 5.79
CA ILE A 111 -11.70 9.11 6.18
C ILE A 111 -11.68 8.65 7.64
N PRO A 112 -12.38 9.34 8.56
CA PRO A 112 -12.28 9.06 10.00
C PRO A 112 -12.60 7.61 10.37
N GLU A 113 -13.62 7.04 9.76
CA GLU A 113 -14.07 5.68 10.03
C GLU A 113 -13.04 4.65 9.51
N VAL A 114 -12.47 4.89 8.33
CA VAL A 114 -11.43 4.03 7.73
C VAL A 114 -10.13 4.13 8.54
N TYR A 115 -9.76 5.34 8.97
CA TYR A 115 -8.63 5.57 9.88
C TYR A 115 -8.77 4.72 11.15
N ASN A 116 -9.93 4.77 11.81
CA ASN A 116 -10.19 4.00 13.03
C ASN A 116 -10.18 2.49 12.77
N PHE A 117 -10.73 2.05 11.63
CA PHE A 117 -10.74 0.66 11.23
C PHE A 117 -9.30 0.13 11.00
N GLY A 118 -8.50 0.81 10.18
CA GLY A 118 -7.12 0.44 9.90
C GLY A 118 -6.22 0.46 11.16
N LEU A 119 -6.32 1.51 11.98
CA LEU A 119 -5.59 1.61 13.25
C LEU A 119 -5.93 0.46 14.20
N THR A 120 -7.22 0.11 14.31
CA THR A 120 -7.68 -0.99 15.18
C THR A 120 -7.14 -2.33 14.69
N ASN A 121 -7.18 -2.59 13.37
CA ASN A 121 -6.67 -3.82 12.79
C ASN A 121 -5.16 -3.95 12.99
N LEU A 122 -4.38 -2.90 12.73
CA LEU A 122 -2.93 -2.89 12.95
C LEU A 122 -2.59 -3.20 14.41
N ARG A 123 -3.24 -2.54 15.35
CA ARG A 123 -3.03 -2.78 16.79
C ARG A 123 -3.39 -4.21 17.21
N ARG A 124 -4.53 -4.71 16.75
CA ARG A 124 -5.00 -6.08 17.02
C ARG A 124 -4.03 -7.12 16.46
N ALA A 125 -3.43 -6.86 15.29
CA ALA A 125 -2.43 -7.72 14.66
C ALA A 125 -1.01 -7.54 15.25
N GLY A 126 -0.82 -6.65 16.22
CA GLY A 126 0.44 -6.43 16.95
C GLY A 126 1.41 -5.45 16.31
N TYR A 127 1.00 -4.74 15.25
CA TYR A 127 1.83 -3.74 14.56
C TYR A 127 1.78 -2.38 15.25
N LYS A 128 2.96 -1.74 15.37
CA LYS A 128 3.13 -0.40 15.99
C LYS A 128 3.38 0.70 14.95
N VAL A 129 2.86 0.51 13.75
CA VAL A 129 2.95 1.48 12.66
C VAL A 129 2.33 2.81 13.07
N LYS A 130 2.95 3.92 12.68
CA LYS A 130 2.42 5.26 12.90
C LYS A 130 1.28 5.54 11.91
N VAL A 131 0.05 5.59 12.41
CA VAL A 131 -1.13 5.94 11.62
C VAL A 131 -1.47 7.41 11.84
N VAL A 132 -1.55 8.18 10.77
CA VAL A 132 -1.83 9.62 10.75
C VAL A 132 -3.22 9.87 10.17
N PHE A 133 -4.03 10.68 10.85
CA PHE A 133 -5.28 11.19 10.29
C PHE A 133 -5.01 12.47 9.51
N GLY A 134 -5.29 12.48 8.19
CA GLY A 134 -5.01 13.63 7.35
C GLY A 134 -5.16 13.42 5.85
N ASP A 135 -4.91 14.48 5.10
CA ASP A 135 -4.94 14.48 3.63
C ASP A 135 -3.61 13.99 3.07
N GLY A 136 -3.60 12.76 2.52
CA GLY A 136 -2.43 12.12 1.93
C GLY A 136 -1.88 12.83 0.69
N THR A 137 -2.66 13.69 0.04
CA THR A 137 -2.17 14.49 -1.09
C THR A 137 -1.08 15.49 -0.67
N LYS A 138 -1.02 15.85 0.62
CA LYS A 138 0.03 16.70 1.20
C LYS A 138 1.27 15.92 1.61
N GLY A 139 1.22 14.59 1.56
CA GLY A 139 2.21 13.74 2.21
C GLY A 139 2.16 13.89 3.74
N HIS A 140 3.30 13.68 4.40
CA HIS A 140 3.46 13.93 5.84
C HIS A 140 4.84 14.51 6.13
N GLU A 141 4.97 15.83 5.97
CA GLU A 141 6.23 16.58 6.04
C GLU A 141 6.97 16.40 7.35
N LYS A 142 6.21 16.31 8.47
CA LYS A 142 6.79 16.18 9.82
C LYS A 142 7.77 15.01 9.98
N ASP A 143 7.53 13.91 9.27
CA ASP A 143 8.38 12.73 9.33
C ASP A 143 9.20 12.54 8.03
N SER A 144 9.16 13.48 7.08
CA SER A 144 10.01 13.42 5.88
C SER A 144 11.51 13.62 6.22
N PRO A 145 12.45 13.23 5.33
CA PRO A 145 12.20 12.58 4.04
C PRO A 145 11.95 11.08 4.16
N TYR A 146 11.36 10.49 3.09
CA TYR A 146 11.07 9.07 2.96
C TYR A 146 11.87 8.43 1.83
N ASP A 147 12.29 7.17 2.02
CA ASP A 147 12.92 6.39 0.96
C ASP A 147 11.91 5.91 -0.06
N ARG A 148 10.67 5.65 0.40
CA ARG A 148 9.55 5.20 -0.45
C ARG A 148 8.27 5.93 -0.06
N ILE A 149 7.51 6.33 -1.08
CA ILE A 149 6.12 6.74 -0.92
C ILE A 149 5.27 5.79 -1.75
N ILE A 150 4.38 5.05 -1.09
CA ILE A 150 3.49 4.06 -1.71
C ILE A 150 2.06 4.56 -1.61
N VAL A 151 1.42 4.79 -2.76
CA VAL A 151 0.08 5.36 -2.85
C VAL A 151 -0.92 4.27 -3.22
N THR A 152 -1.89 4.01 -2.36
CA THR A 152 -2.90 2.95 -2.54
C THR A 152 -4.25 3.49 -3.00
N ALA A 153 -4.26 4.67 -3.59
CA ALA A 153 -5.41 5.32 -4.21
C ALA A 153 -4.98 5.99 -5.53
N ALA A 154 -5.90 6.07 -6.50
CA ALA A 154 -5.61 6.61 -7.83
C ALA A 154 -5.45 8.12 -7.82
N ALA A 155 -4.28 8.62 -8.19
CA ALA A 155 -3.99 10.05 -8.29
C ALA A 155 -4.19 10.57 -9.72
N PRO A 156 -4.56 11.87 -9.91
CA PRO A 156 -4.60 12.47 -11.24
C PRO A 156 -3.21 12.60 -11.88
N ASN A 157 -2.19 12.76 -11.06
CA ASN A 157 -0.78 12.86 -11.44
C ASN A 157 0.12 12.54 -10.23
N ILE A 158 1.43 12.46 -10.44
CA ILE A 158 2.38 12.43 -9.31
C ILE A 158 2.45 13.82 -8.69
N ILE A 159 2.13 13.90 -7.41
CA ILE A 159 1.96 15.16 -6.66
C ILE A 159 3.32 15.72 -6.21
N ASP A 160 3.52 17.05 -6.32
CA ASP A 160 4.79 17.68 -6.00
C ASP A 160 5.14 17.61 -4.51
N SER A 161 4.15 17.62 -3.62
CA SER A 161 4.37 17.41 -2.17
C SER A 161 5.13 16.10 -1.90
N TRP A 162 4.82 15.02 -2.65
CA TRP A 162 5.50 13.74 -2.50
C TRP A 162 6.94 13.80 -3.01
N LYS A 163 7.17 14.46 -4.18
CA LYS A 163 8.52 14.64 -4.74
C LYS A 163 9.45 15.39 -3.80
N ASN A 164 8.89 16.37 -3.06
CA ASN A 164 9.63 17.18 -2.09
C ASN A 164 9.93 16.41 -0.78
N GLN A 165 9.23 15.30 -0.52
CA GLN A 165 9.34 14.53 0.72
C GLN A 165 10.10 13.21 0.55
N ILE A 166 10.68 12.91 -0.62
CA ILE A 166 11.52 11.72 -0.81
C ILE A 166 13.01 12.06 -0.73
N THR A 167 13.79 11.08 -0.28
CA THR A 167 15.26 11.12 -0.27
C THR A 167 15.82 11.18 -1.70
N ASP A 168 17.11 11.48 -1.83
CA ASP A 168 17.83 11.20 -3.07
C ASP A 168 17.85 9.66 -3.29
N GLU A 169 17.64 9.24 -4.55
CA GLU A 169 17.39 7.83 -4.92
C GLU A 169 16.08 7.24 -4.35
N GLY A 170 15.22 8.09 -3.73
CA GLY A 170 13.89 7.71 -3.28
C GLY A 170 12.93 7.38 -4.43
N MET A 171 11.84 6.66 -4.11
CA MET A 171 10.86 6.22 -5.12
C MET A 171 9.44 6.54 -4.67
N ILE A 172 8.60 6.92 -5.64
CA ILE A 172 7.15 7.06 -5.47
C ILE A 172 6.47 6.00 -6.34
N ILE A 173 5.64 5.18 -5.73
CA ILE A 173 4.85 4.14 -6.39
C ILE A 173 3.39 4.54 -6.31
N ALA A 174 2.75 4.84 -7.44
CA ALA A 174 1.39 5.35 -7.44
C ALA A 174 0.60 4.90 -8.68
N PRO A 175 -0.69 4.55 -8.51
CA PRO A 175 -1.65 4.48 -9.61
C PRO A 175 -1.96 5.91 -10.10
N VAL A 176 -1.73 6.18 -11.38
CA VAL A 176 -1.97 7.50 -11.97
C VAL A 176 -2.85 7.36 -13.20
N GLY A 177 -3.89 8.17 -13.29
CA GLY A 177 -4.78 8.16 -14.45
C GLY A 177 -6.16 8.72 -14.14
N ALA A 178 -7.17 8.28 -14.90
CA ALA A 178 -8.53 8.77 -14.77
C ALA A 178 -9.20 8.29 -13.48
N GLU A 179 -10.08 9.12 -12.92
CA GLU A 179 -10.91 8.79 -11.78
C GLU A 179 -11.80 7.56 -12.09
N ARG A 180 -11.74 6.53 -11.23
CA ARG A 180 -12.57 5.30 -11.32
C ARG A 180 -12.51 4.52 -12.63
N HIS A 181 -11.48 4.78 -13.45
CA HIS A 181 -11.25 4.10 -14.72
C HIS A 181 -9.84 3.51 -14.74
N TYR A 182 -9.30 3.29 -15.92
CA TYR A 182 -7.94 2.79 -16.11
C TYR A 182 -6.90 3.77 -15.57
N GLN A 183 -6.04 3.27 -14.67
CA GLN A 183 -4.83 3.95 -14.24
C GLN A 183 -3.61 3.13 -14.66
N GLU A 184 -2.47 3.78 -14.74
CA GLU A 184 -1.16 3.16 -14.91
C GLU A 184 -0.42 3.14 -13.57
N LEU A 185 0.09 2.00 -13.16
CA LEU A 185 1.00 1.94 -12.02
C LEU A 185 2.34 2.54 -12.43
N LEU A 186 2.68 3.67 -11.84
CA LEU A 186 3.93 4.38 -12.08
C LEU A 186 4.90 4.20 -10.93
N VAL A 187 6.18 3.98 -11.26
CA VAL A 187 7.30 4.16 -10.34
C VAL A 187 8.07 5.39 -10.79
N LEU A 188 8.09 6.41 -9.96
CA LEU A 188 8.91 7.61 -10.15
C LEU A 188 10.13 7.48 -9.24
N LYS A 189 11.33 7.37 -9.84
CA LYS A 189 12.59 7.29 -9.11
C LYS A 189 13.34 8.61 -9.23
N LYS A 190 13.77 9.16 -8.08
CA LYS A 190 14.66 10.32 -8.04
C LYS A 190 16.10 9.86 -8.23
N GLU A 191 16.80 10.43 -9.20
CA GLU A 191 18.21 10.16 -9.48
C GLU A 191 19.12 11.09 -8.68
N LYS A 192 20.39 10.73 -8.51
CA LYS A 192 21.38 11.52 -7.73
C LYS A 192 21.55 12.95 -8.20
N ASP A 193 21.29 13.22 -9.47
CA ASP A 193 21.33 14.58 -10.04
C ASP A 193 20.03 15.37 -9.84
N GLY A 194 19.08 14.83 -9.07
CA GLY A 194 17.77 15.42 -8.78
C GLY A 194 16.72 15.24 -9.86
N ARG A 195 17.06 14.63 -11.01
CA ARG A 195 16.09 14.31 -12.07
C ARG A 195 15.19 13.16 -11.64
N PHE A 196 14.02 13.08 -12.27
CA PHE A 196 13.07 11.99 -12.05
C PHE A 196 12.96 11.12 -13.29
N LYS A 197 13.07 9.81 -13.07
CA LYS A 197 12.82 8.78 -14.09
C LYS A 197 11.50 8.09 -13.79
N THR A 198 10.60 8.02 -14.76
CA THR A 198 9.31 7.33 -14.65
C THR A 198 9.38 5.97 -15.34
N ILE A 199 8.92 4.93 -14.65
CA ILE A 199 8.80 3.57 -15.17
C ILE A 199 7.32 3.17 -15.04
N LYS A 200 6.76 2.57 -16.10
CA LYS A 200 5.39 2.08 -16.16
C LYS A 200 5.34 0.58 -15.86
N HIS A 201 4.44 0.17 -14.99
CA HIS A 201 4.29 -1.23 -14.56
C HIS A 201 2.93 -1.84 -14.92
N GLY A 202 2.20 -1.23 -15.86
CA GLY A 202 0.94 -1.75 -16.38
C GLY A 202 -0.30 -1.17 -15.72
N GLY A 203 -1.45 -1.63 -16.22
CA GLY A 203 -2.76 -1.10 -15.86
C GLY A 203 -3.26 -1.58 -14.52
N CYS A 204 -3.98 -0.71 -13.82
CA CYS A 204 -4.61 -1.01 -12.55
C CYS A 204 -5.91 -0.20 -12.38
N VAL A 205 -6.68 -0.55 -11.34
CA VAL A 205 -7.88 0.21 -10.95
C VAL A 205 -7.90 0.33 -9.44
N PHE A 206 -7.85 1.58 -8.95
CA PHE A 206 -7.91 1.94 -7.54
C PHE A 206 -9.05 2.90 -7.26
N VAL A 207 -9.48 2.98 -6.00
CA VAL A 207 -10.35 4.04 -5.50
C VAL A 207 -9.68 5.41 -5.69
N PRO A 208 -10.45 6.50 -5.94
CA PRO A 208 -9.85 7.81 -6.17
C PRO A 208 -9.10 8.34 -4.94
N LEU A 209 -7.95 8.94 -5.17
CA LEU A 209 -7.27 9.74 -4.16
C LEU A 209 -7.96 11.10 -4.06
N VAL A 210 -8.79 11.26 -3.03
CA VAL A 210 -9.51 12.51 -2.77
C VAL A 210 -8.70 13.39 -1.82
N GLY A 211 -8.60 14.68 -2.10
CA GLY A 211 -7.87 15.64 -1.28
C GLY A 211 -7.59 16.94 -2.02
N GLU A 212 -6.82 17.83 -1.39
CA GLU A 212 -6.55 19.17 -1.90
C GLU A 212 -5.89 19.16 -3.28
N GLN A 213 -4.94 18.23 -3.50
CA GLN A 213 -4.20 18.05 -4.75
C GLN A 213 -4.63 16.77 -5.52
N GLY A 214 -5.68 16.09 -5.04
CA GLY A 214 -6.27 14.91 -5.66
C GLY A 214 -7.57 15.22 -6.39
N TRP A 215 -8.43 14.20 -6.49
CA TRP A 215 -9.80 14.36 -7.00
C TRP A 215 -10.65 15.13 -6.00
N LYS A 216 -11.67 15.80 -6.49
CA LYS A 216 -12.68 16.47 -5.64
C LYS A 216 -13.78 15.50 -5.24
N GLU A 217 -14.42 15.75 -4.11
CA GLU A 217 -15.64 15.02 -3.69
C GLU A 217 -16.82 15.33 -4.58
#